data_369c46c8aa13f3e0b53e9587b58cd410
#
_entry.id   369c46c8aa13f3e0b53e9587b58cd410
#
_cell.length_a   1.000
_cell.length_b   1.000
_cell.length_c   1.000
_cell.angle_alpha   90.00
_cell.angle_beta   90.00
_cell.angle_gamma   90.00
#
_symmetry.space_group_name_H-M   'P 1'
#
loop_
_entity.id
_entity.type
_entity.pdbx_description
1 polymer ?
#
loop_
_entity_poly.entity_id
_entity_poly.type
_entity_poly.pdbx_seq_one_letter_code
_entity_poly.pdbx_strand_id
1 'polypeptide(L)'
;RQMCIRDRKKRVALARTLVNPCDVLLLDEPTNHLDNEMVTWLEDFLRSFKGVVIMVTHDRYFLDRVTNKILEISHGGLYAYEANYSKFLELKAEREEMELASERKRQSVLRMELEWAKRGCRARSTKQRARLERLEALKNGKAPVRDANVELDSVETRMGKKTIELHHISKSFGEKKILDDFNYIVLRNQRLGIIGPNGCGKSTLIKIIDGMI
;
A
#
# COMPACT_ATOMS: atom_id res chain seq x y z
N ARG A 1 -9.17 -25.53 11.20
CA ARG A 1 -9.29 -26.40 9.99
C ARG A 1 -9.69 -25.63 8.72
N GLN A 2 -10.63 -24.68 8.78
CA GLN A 2 -11.09 -23.96 7.56
C GLN A 2 -10.03 -23.05 6.93
N MET A 3 -9.21 -22.36 7.71
CA MET A 3 -8.15 -21.48 7.20
C MET A 3 -7.09 -22.25 6.40
N CYS A 4 -6.64 -23.40 6.89
CA CYS A 4 -5.64 -24.24 6.21
C CYS A 4 -6.12 -24.82 4.87
N ILE A 5 -7.43 -25.06 4.70
CA ILE A 5 -8.03 -25.55 3.43
C ILE A 5 -8.09 -24.43 2.38
N ARG A 6 -8.42 -23.20 2.80
CA ARG A 6 -8.49 -22.03 1.91
C ARG A 6 -7.11 -21.67 1.34
N ASP A 7 -6.08 -21.71 2.20
CA ASP A 7 -4.70 -21.43 1.80
C ASP A 7 -4.17 -22.46 0.80
N ARG A 8 -4.46 -23.75 1.03
CA ARG A 8 -4.11 -24.83 0.09
C ARG A 8 -4.81 -24.66 -1.26
N LYS A 9 -6.10 -24.28 -1.28
CA LYS A 9 -6.83 -24.05 -2.54
C LYS A 9 -6.22 -22.89 -3.33
N LYS A 10 -5.84 -21.79 -2.68
CA LYS A 10 -5.18 -20.66 -3.35
C LYS A 10 -3.82 -21.04 -3.94
N ARG A 11 -3.01 -21.79 -3.21
CA ARG A 11 -1.73 -22.30 -3.72
C ARG A 11 -1.90 -23.21 -4.94
N VAL A 12 -2.88 -24.11 -4.90
CA VAL A 12 -3.20 -24.97 -6.04
C VAL A 12 -3.71 -24.15 -7.23
N ALA A 13 -4.55 -23.14 -7.00
CA ALA A 13 -5.03 -22.24 -8.05
C ALA A 13 -3.86 -21.46 -8.68
N LEU A 14 -2.96 -20.91 -7.86
CA LEU A 14 -1.77 -20.21 -8.33
C LEU A 14 -0.89 -21.15 -9.17
N ALA A 15 -0.58 -22.34 -8.64
CA ALA A 15 0.23 -23.32 -9.37
C ALA A 15 -0.41 -23.71 -10.72
N ARG A 16 -1.73 -23.91 -10.76
CA ARG A 16 -2.47 -24.18 -12.00
C ARG A 16 -2.36 -23.05 -13.00
N THR A 17 -2.42 -21.81 -12.55
CA THR A 17 -2.29 -20.62 -13.41
C THR A 17 -0.88 -20.51 -13.99
N LEU A 18 0.15 -20.79 -13.18
CA LEU A 18 1.55 -20.65 -13.58
C LEU A 18 2.06 -21.79 -14.47
N VAL A 19 1.46 -22.99 -14.37
CA VAL A 19 1.84 -24.15 -15.21
C VAL A 19 1.29 -24.00 -16.64
N ASN A 20 0.18 -23.33 -16.84
CA ASN A 20 -0.39 -23.15 -18.16
C ASN A 20 0.41 -22.10 -18.96
N PRO A 21 0.85 -22.40 -20.18
CA PRO A 21 1.50 -21.42 -21.03
C PRO A 21 0.54 -20.28 -21.36
N CYS A 22 0.97 -19.05 -21.13
CA CYS A 22 0.19 -17.85 -21.42
C CYS A 22 1.13 -16.69 -21.77
N ASP A 23 0.65 -15.78 -22.60
CA ASP A 23 1.39 -14.56 -22.98
C ASP A 23 1.16 -13.43 -21.99
N VAL A 24 0.02 -13.44 -21.28
CA VAL A 24 -0.36 -12.42 -20.29
C VAL A 24 -0.80 -13.10 -19.01
N LEU A 25 -0.17 -12.73 -17.91
CA LEU A 25 -0.46 -13.22 -16.57
C LEU A 25 -1.10 -12.11 -15.73
N LEU A 26 -2.32 -12.36 -15.23
CA LEU A 26 -3.05 -11.44 -14.35
C LEU A 26 -3.06 -12.00 -12.93
N LEU A 27 -2.52 -11.24 -11.98
CA LEU A 27 -2.40 -11.66 -10.59
C LEU A 27 -3.04 -10.61 -9.65
N ASP A 28 -3.94 -11.08 -8.80
CA ASP A 28 -4.56 -10.27 -7.76
C ASP A 28 -4.12 -10.79 -6.38
N GLU A 29 -3.38 -9.95 -5.65
CA GLU A 29 -2.81 -10.25 -4.34
C GLU A 29 -2.10 -11.63 -4.27
N PRO A 30 -1.12 -11.91 -5.16
CA PRO A 30 -0.53 -13.24 -5.28
C PRO A 30 0.28 -13.66 -4.06
N THR A 31 0.82 -12.73 -3.28
CA THR A 31 1.62 -13.00 -2.07
C THR A 31 0.77 -13.36 -0.85
N ASN A 32 -0.53 -13.07 -0.88
CA ASN A 32 -1.42 -13.35 0.23
C ASN A 32 -1.47 -14.84 0.56
N HIS A 33 -1.22 -15.18 1.83
CA HIS A 33 -1.21 -16.54 2.36
C HIS A 33 -0.05 -17.44 1.88
N LEU A 34 0.94 -16.89 1.21
CA LEU A 34 2.20 -17.55 0.93
C LEU A 34 3.16 -17.41 2.13
N ASP A 35 4.06 -18.35 2.30
CA ASP A 35 5.21 -18.23 3.18
C ASP A 35 6.38 -17.58 2.42
N ASN A 36 7.40 -17.17 3.15
CA ASN A 36 8.54 -16.46 2.57
C ASN A 36 9.26 -17.26 1.49
N GLU A 37 9.34 -18.57 1.65
CA GLU A 37 9.97 -19.47 0.67
C GLU A 37 9.19 -19.47 -0.66
N MET A 38 7.86 -19.56 -0.57
CA MET A 38 7.00 -19.50 -1.75
C MET A 38 6.99 -18.12 -2.40
N VAL A 39 7.07 -17.04 -1.60
CA VAL A 39 7.17 -15.68 -2.15
C VAL A 39 8.47 -15.54 -2.94
N THR A 40 9.60 -15.97 -2.39
CA THR A 40 10.89 -15.92 -3.10
C THR A 40 10.85 -16.74 -4.39
N TRP A 41 10.29 -17.95 -4.35
CA TRP A 41 10.11 -18.75 -5.55
C TRP A 41 9.25 -18.04 -6.62
N LEU A 42 8.15 -17.38 -6.19
CA LEU A 42 7.28 -16.64 -7.10
C LEU A 42 7.98 -15.41 -7.69
N GLU A 43 8.79 -14.69 -6.91
CA GLU A 43 9.64 -13.60 -7.39
C GLU A 43 10.55 -14.07 -8.53
N ASP A 44 11.27 -15.16 -8.32
CA ASP A 44 12.20 -15.71 -9.30
C ASP A 44 11.48 -16.20 -10.57
N PHE A 45 10.32 -16.84 -10.40
CA PHE A 45 9.48 -17.26 -11.51
C PHE A 45 9.03 -16.06 -12.36
N LEU A 46 8.46 -15.00 -11.72
CA LEU A 46 7.94 -13.83 -12.42
C LEU A 46 9.05 -13.02 -13.10
N ARG A 47 10.25 -12.97 -12.52
CA ARG A 47 11.41 -12.31 -13.13
C ARG A 47 11.91 -13.06 -14.38
N SER A 48 11.75 -14.36 -14.43
CA SER A 48 12.12 -15.18 -15.58
C SER A 48 11.00 -15.32 -16.63
N PHE A 49 9.78 -14.90 -16.29
CA PHE A 49 8.62 -14.99 -17.19
C PHE A 49 8.78 -14.08 -18.41
N LYS A 50 8.60 -14.66 -19.61
CA LYS A 50 8.83 -13.93 -20.88
C LYS A 50 7.62 -13.17 -21.40
N GLY A 51 6.45 -13.36 -20.81
CA GLY A 51 5.21 -12.68 -21.17
C GLY A 51 4.99 -11.37 -20.39
N VAL A 52 3.81 -10.82 -20.53
CA VAL A 52 3.37 -9.64 -19.79
C VAL A 52 2.79 -10.07 -18.44
N VAL A 53 3.25 -9.44 -17.36
CA VAL A 53 2.68 -9.63 -16.02
C VAL A 53 1.96 -8.35 -15.60
N ILE A 54 0.69 -8.47 -15.24
CA ILE A 54 -0.09 -7.39 -14.62
C ILE A 54 -0.51 -7.87 -13.25
N MET A 55 -0.12 -7.13 -12.20
CA MET A 55 -0.45 -7.54 -10.84
C MET A 55 -0.98 -6.38 -10.01
N VAL A 56 -1.84 -6.72 -9.05
CA VAL A 56 -2.28 -5.84 -7.97
C VAL A 56 -1.80 -6.46 -6.66
N THR A 57 -1.07 -5.71 -5.85
CA THR A 57 -0.65 -6.16 -4.52
C THR A 57 -0.32 -5.00 -3.60
N HIS A 58 -0.48 -5.21 -2.29
CA HIS A 58 -0.03 -4.28 -1.24
C HIS A 58 1.38 -4.59 -0.73
N ASP A 59 2.02 -5.65 -1.22
CA ASP A 59 3.37 -6.02 -0.85
C ASP A 59 4.40 -5.18 -1.61
N ARG A 60 4.89 -4.14 -0.93
CA ARG A 60 5.85 -3.17 -1.48
C ARG A 60 7.19 -3.80 -1.82
N TYR A 61 7.65 -4.76 -1.02
CA TYR A 61 8.92 -5.45 -1.24
C TYR A 61 8.86 -6.35 -2.47
N PHE A 62 7.72 -7.02 -2.65
CA PHE A 62 7.46 -7.83 -3.82
C PHE A 62 7.40 -6.97 -5.10
N LEU A 63 6.67 -5.84 -5.06
CA LEU A 63 6.63 -4.89 -6.18
C LEU A 63 8.02 -4.38 -6.54
N ASP A 64 8.83 -4.00 -5.56
CA ASP A 64 10.17 -3.44 -5.82
C ASP A 64 11.10 -4.42 -6.54
N ARG A 65 10.95 -5.72 -6.28
CA ARG A 65 11.78 -6.77 -6.86
C ARG A 65 11.32 -7.28 -8.23
N VAL A 66 10.02 -7.26 -8.48
CA VAL A 66 9.41 -7.93 -9.64
C VAL A 66 8.99 -6.95 -10.73
N THR A 67 8.63 -5.70 -10.36
CA THR A 67 8.06 -4.76 -11.33
C THR A 67 9.11 -3.84 -11.95
N ASN A 68 8.91 -3.51 -13.21
CA ASN A 68 9.67 -2.50 -13.95
C ASN A 68 8.79 -1.30 -14.36
N LYS A 69 7.47 -1.40 -14.15
CA LYS A 69 6.51 -0.35 -14.44
C LYS A 69 5.40 -0.37 -13.39
N ILE A 70 5.02 0.81 -12.92
CA ILE A 70 3.93 1.00 -11.94
C ILE A 70 2.85 1.87 -12.53
N LEU A 71 1.61 1.46 -12.35
CA LEU A 71 0.42 2.24 -12.69
C LEU A 71 -0.25 2.68 -11.40
N GLU A 72 -0.31 3.98 -11.17
CA GLU A 72 -1.00 4.57 -10.03
C GLU A 72 -2.38 5.07 -10.46
N ILE A 73 -3.42 4.65 -9.77
CA ILE A 73 -4.77 5.18 -9.90
C ILE A 73 -4.98 6.14 -8.73
N SER A 74 -5.07 7.43 -9.01
CA SER A 74 -5.23 8.46 -7.98
C SER A 74 -6.16 9.55 -8.46
N HIS A 75 -7.13 9.94 -7.63
CA HIS A 75 -8.10 11.03 -7.87
C HIS A 75 -8.78 10.99 -9.25
N GLY A 76 -9.08 9.78 -9.75
CA GLY A 76 -9.70 9.56 -11.06
C GLY A 76 -8.73 9.68 -12.25
N GLY A 77 -7.44 9.88 -12.01
CA GLY A 77 -6.38 9.85 -13.00
C GLY A 77 -5.59 8.54 -12.98
N LEU A 78 -4.96 8.20 -14.09
CA LEU A 78 -4.04 7.08 -14.23
C LEU A 78 -2.65 7.64 -14.57
N TYR A 79 -1.68 7.34 -13.73
CA TYR A 79 -0.29 7.76 -13.89
C TYR A 79 0.59 6.53 -14.10
N ALA A 80 1.44 6.57 -15.11
CA ALA A 80 2.36 5.48 -15.44
C ALA A 80 3.80 5.90 -15.14
N TYR A 81 4.52 5.05 -14.40
CA TYR A 81 5.92 5.26 -14.05
C TYR A 81 6.75 4.08 -14.54
N GLU A 82 7.77 4.33 -15.32
CA GLU A 82 8.74 3.31 -15.75
C GLU A 82 9.82 3.14 -14.68
N ALA A 83 9.43 2.51 -13.58
CA ALA A 83 10.25 2.39 -12.38
C ALA A 83 9.80 1.20 -11.53
N ASN A 84 10.69 0.72 -10.64
CA ASN A 84 10.34 -0.14 -9.52
C ASN A 84 9.63 0.67 -8.42
N TYR A 85 9.20 0.01 -7.34
CA TYR A 85 8.41 0.68 -6.30
C TYR A 85 9.18 1.79 -5.57
N SER A 86 10.44 1.59 -5.26
CA SER A 86 11.27 2.59 -4.57
C SER A 86 11.42 3.86 -5.41
N LYS A 87 11.75 3.71 -6.69
CA LYS A 87 11.88 4.85 -7.61
C LYS A 87 10.54 5.52 -7.92
N PHE A 88 9.46 4.75 -7.98
CA PHE A 88 8.11 5.28 -8.11
C PHE A 88 7.77 6.28 -6.99
N LEU A 89 8.12 5.98 -5.74
CA LEU A 89 7.85 6.88 -4.61
C LEU A 89 8.53 8.24 -4.78
N GLU A 90 9.77 8.26 -5.26
CA GLU A 90 10.50 9.49 -5.56
C GLU A 90 9.80 10.29 -6.67
N LEU A 91 9.49 9.63 -7.80
CA LEU A 91 8.84 10.27 -8.94
C LEU A 91 7.43 10.78 -8.60
N LYS A 92 6.71 10.05 -7.75
CA LYS A 92 5.41 10.48 -7.23
C LYS A 92 5.55 11.75 -6.39
N ALA A 93 6.51 11.79 -5.47
CA ALA A 93 6.77 12.96 -4.64
C ALA A 93 7.15 14.19 -5.49
N GLU A 94 8.03 14.03 -6.48
CA GLU A 94 8.39 15.10 -7.42
C GLU A 94 7.17 15.63 -8.19
N ARG A 95 6.31 14.74 -8.69
CA ARG A 95 5.08 15.12 -9.40
C ARG A 95 4.16 15.93 -8.49
N GLU A 96 3.90 15.45 -7.27
CA GLU A 96 3.02 16.12 -6.30
C GLU A 96 3.57 17.50 -5.93
N GLU A 97 4.87 17.64 -5.77
CA GLU A 97 5.53 18.93 -5.52
C GLU A 97 5.36 19.91 -6.69
N MET A 98 5.56 19.44 -7.93
CA MET A 98 5.34 20.25 -9.13
C MET A 98 3.88 20.68 -9.28
N GLU A 99 2.92 19.80 -9.01
CA GLU A 99 1.49 20.12 -9.05
C GLU A 99 1.15 21.20 -8.01
N LEU A 100 1.70 21.10 -6.79
CA LEU A 100 1.51 22.09 -5.73
C LEU A 100 2.15 23.45 -6.07
N ALA A 101 3.35 23.45 -6.66
CA ALA A 101 4.01 24.67 -7.09
C ALA A 101 3.21 25.36 -8.20
N SER A 102 2.71 24.59 -9.16
CA SER A 102 1.85 25.08 -10.24
C SER A 102 0.55 25.69 -9.68
N GLU A 103 -0.08 25.04 -8.70
CA GLU A 103 -1.30 25.54 -8.06
C GLU A 103 -1.04 26.83 -7.27
N ARG A 104 0.05 26.92 -6.52
CA ARG A 104 0.45 28.16 -5.83
C ARG A 104 0.62 29.31 -6.83
N LYS A 105 1.27 29.05 -7.97
CA LYS A 105 1.43 30.03 -9.05
C LYS A 105 0.08 30.43 -9.63
N ARG A 106 -0.80 29.47 -9.91
CA ARG A 106 -2.17 29.74 -10.40
C ARG A 106 -2.95 30.64 -9.43
N GLN A 107 -2.91 30.32 -8.14
CA GLN A 107 -3.61 31.09 -7.11
C GLN A 107 -3.06 32.52 -6.97
N SER A 108 -1.74 32.68 -7.08
CA SER A 108 -1.12 34.00 -7.07
C SER A 108 -1.59 34.87 -8.25
N VAL A 109 -1.58 34.31 -9.46
CA VAL A 109 -2.09 34.99 -10.66
C VAL A 109 -3.59 35.27 -10.53
N LEU A 110 -4.38 34.32 -10.05
CA LEU A 110 -5.82 34.50 -9.82
C LEU A 110 -6.09 35.66 -8.87
N ARG A 111 -5.34 35.77 -7.78
CA ARG A 111 -5.47 36.88 -6.81
C ARG A 111 -5.22 38.23 -7.48
N MET A 112 -4.14 38.36 -8.25
CA MET A 112 -3.82 39.60 -8.97
C MET A 112 -4.90 39.95 -10.00
N GLU A 113 -5.42 38.97 -10.74
CA GLU A 113 -6.46 39.21 -11.74
C GLU A 113 -7.81 39.57 -11.11
N LEU A 114 -8.14 39.00 -9.94
CA LEU A 114 -9.33 39.38 -9.16
C LEU A 114 -9.23 40.77 -8.63
N GLU A 115 -8.08 41.22 -8.11
CA GLU A 115 -7.86 42.59 -7.68
C GLU A 115 -7.99 43.59 -8.83
N TRP A 116 -7.44 43.22 -10.00
CA TRP A 116 -7.61 44.03 -11.21
C TRP A 116 -9.10 44.16 -11.60
N ALA A 117 -9.85 43.04 -11.59
CA ALA A 117 -11.27 43.04 -11.94
C ALA A 117 -12.12 43.89 -10.96
N LYS A 118 -11.79 43.86 -9.65
CA LYS A 118 -12.47 44.68 -8.62
C LYS A 118 -12.31 46.20 -8.79
N ARG A 119 -11.23 46.64 -9.45
CA ARG A 119 -10.98 48.09 -9.70
C ARG A 119 -11.87 48.69 -10.79
N GLY A 120 -12.92 47.98 -11.23
CA GLY A 120 -13.95 48.53 -12.11
C GLY A 120 -13.60 48.59 -13.59
N CYS A 121 -12.95 47.55 -14.10
CA CYS A 121 -12.60 47.43 -15.51
C CYS A 121 -13.84 47.33 -16.40
N ARG A 122 -14.15 48.45 -17.11
CA ARG A 122 -15.20 48.45 -18.12
C ARG A 122 -14.72 47.69 -19.36
N ALA A 123 -15.40 46.59 -19.71
CA ALA A 123 -15.05 45.72 -20.84
C ALA A 123 -15.30 46.35 -22.22
N ARG A 124 -14.68 47.52 -22.50
CA ARG A 124 -14.85 48.25 -23.77
C ARG A 124 -13.84 47.89 -24.83
N SER A 125 -12.80 47.11 -24.51
CA SER A 125 -11.78 46.72 -25.50
C SER A 125 -11.68 45.20 -25.62
N THR A 126 -11.33 44.69 -26.79
CA THR A 126 -11.10 43.26 -27.06
C THR A 126 -10.06 42.63 -26.12
N LYS A 127 -9.02 43.41 -25.75
CA LYS A 127 -7.97 42.97 -24.81
C LYS A 127 -8.52 42.76 -23.39
N GLN A 128 -9.47 43.57 -22.93
CA GLN A 128 -10.09 43.44 -21.63
C GLN A 128 -11.03 42.21 -21.58
N ARG A 129 -11.75 41.94 -22.67
CA ARG A 129 -12.61 40.76 -22.80
C ARG A 129 -11.79 39.46 -22.74
N ALA A 130 -10.71 39.37 -23.50
CA ALA A 130 -9.80 38.22 -23.43
C ALA A 130 -9.16 38.02 -22.05
N ARG A 131 -8.94 39.10 -21.28
CA ARG A 131 -8.43 39.00 -19.91
C ARG A 131 -9.49 38.48 -18.93
N LEU A 132 -10.75 38.88 -19.08
CA LEU A 132 -11.86 38.34 -18.30
C LEU A 132 -12.09 36.84 -18.58
N GLU A 133 -12.03 36.42 -19.86
CA GLU A 133 -12.11 35.01 -20.24
C GLU A 133 -10.99 34.16 -19.60
N ARG A 134 -9.76 34.70 -19.56
CA ARG A 134 -8.64 34.06 -18.84
C ARG A 134 -8.88 33.97 -17.34
N LEU A 135 -9.47 35.01 -16.72
CA LEU A 135 -9.81 35.00 -15.31
C LEU A 135 -10.85 33.92 -15.00
N GLU A 136 -11.85 33.74 -15.85
CA GLU A 136 -12.85 32.68 -15.71
C GLU A 136 -12.21 31.30 -15.84
N ALA A 137 -11.34 31.11 -16.81
CA ALA A 137 -10.57 29.87 -16.96
C ALA A 137 -9.71 29.55 -15.72
N LEU A 138 -9.05 30.57 -15.14
CA LEU A 138 -8.29 30.42 -13.90
C LEU A 138 -9.16 30.06 -12.69
N LYS A 139 -10.39 30.60 -12.58
CA LYS A 139 -11.35 30.26 -11.53
C LYS A 139 -11.84 28.81 -11.62
N ASN A 140 -12.05 28.32 -12.83
CA ASN A 140 -12.58 26.98 -13.09
C ASN A 140 -11.52 25.88 -12.99
N GLY A 141 -10.24 26.22 -12.85
CA GLY A 141 -9.16 25.27 -12.64
C GLY A 141 -9.35 24.51 -11.32
N LYS A 142 -9.24 23.18 -11.39
CA LYS A 142 -9.32 22.30 -10.20
C LYS A 142 -7.99 22.34 -9.46
N ALA A 143 -8.04 22.52 -8.15
CA ALA A 143 -6.88 22.37 -7.28
C ALA A 143 -6.49 20.89 -7.16
N PRO A 144 -5.20 20.55 -7.05
CA PRO A 144 -4.78 19.19 -6.76
C PRO A 144 -5.35 18.75 -5.40
N VAL A 145 -5.88 17.53 -5.37
CA VAL A 145 -6.41 16.92 -4.14
C VAL A 145 -5.24 16.30 -3.38
N ARG A 146 -5.12 16.59 -2.10
CA ARG A 146 -4.12 15.96 -1.23
C ARG A 146 -4.74 14.75 -0.54
N ASP A 147 -3.98 13.68 -0.46
CA ASP A 147 -4.30 12.59 0.45
C ASP A 147 -4.19 13.10 1.89
N ALA A 148 -5.26 12.99 2.66
CA ALA A 148 -5.25 13.37 4.06
C ALA A 148 -4.42 12.34 4.84
N ASN A 149 -3.39 12.81 5.55
CA ASN A 149 -2.72 11.97 6.53
C ASN A 149 -3.69 11.71 7.69
N VAL A 150 -4.06 10.46 7.89
CA VAL A 150 -4.82 10.03 9.07
C VAL A 150 -3.83 9.95 10.23
N GLU A 151 -3.80 10.95 11.09
CA GLU A 151 -3.11 10.88 12.37
C GLU A 151 -3.98 10.05 13.32
N LEU A 152 -3.53 8.84 13.62
CA LEU A 152 -4.15 8.00 14.64
C LEU A 152 -3.51 8.34 15.99
N ASP A 153 -4.14 9.21 16.74
CA ASP A 153 -3.80 9.44 18.14
C ASP A 153 -4.21 8.23 18.97
N SER A 154 -3.23 7.48 19.44
CA SER A 154 -3.45 6.42 20.39
C SER A 154 -3.52 7.00 21.81
N VAL A 155 -4.64 6.81 22.49
CA VAL A 155 -4.78 7.14 23.91
C VAL A 155 -3.79 6.27 24.69
N GLU A 156 -2.79 6.89 25.33
CA GLU A 156 -1.87 6.20 26.24
C GLU A 156 -2.62 5.72 27.48
N THR A 157 -2.95 4.42 27.51
CA THR A 157 -3.38 3.76 28.75
C THR A 157 -2.15 3.40 29.58
N ARG A 158 -2.18 3.70 30.89
CA ARG A 158 -1.12 3.32 31.83
C ARG A 158 -1.11 1.81 32.02
N MET A 159 -0.26 1.10 31.29
CA MET A 159 0.05 -0.32 31.51
C MET A 159 1.19 -0.48 32.52
N GLY A 160 1.14 -1.57 33.30
CA GLY A 160 2.25 -1.97 34.19
C GLY A 160 3.54 -2.28 33.43
N LYS A 161 4.65 -2.51 34.17
CA LYS A 161 5.97 -2.81 33.54
C LYS A 161 5.97 -4.12 32.73
N LYS A 162 5.18 -5.12 33.15
CA LYS A 162 5.00 -6.41 32.46
C LYS A 162 3.55 -6.49 31.98
N THR A 163 3.36 -6.89 30.74
CA THR A 163 2.04 -6.91 30.10
C THR A 163 1.49 -8.32 29.95
N ILE A 164 2.31 -9.27 29.52
CA ILE A 164 1.93 -10.67 29.28
C ILE A 164 3.08 -11.55 29.72
N GLU A 165 2.77 -12.54 30.56
CA GLU A 165 3.72 -13.57 30.97
C GLU A 165 3.22 -14.93 30.49
N LEU A 166 4.04 -15.61 29.70
CA LEU A 166 3.78 -16.94 29.17
C LEU A 166 4.69 -17.93 29.94
N HIS A 167 4.12 -18.88 30.67
CA HIS A 167 4.86 -19.84 31.40
C HIS A 167 4.47 -21.27 31.00
N HIS A 168 5.47 -22.08 30.64
CA HIS A 168 5.31 -23.51 30.35
C HIS A 168 4.19 -23.81 29.33
N ILE A 169 4.09 -22.96 28.28
CA ILE A 169 3.05 -23.12 27.27
C ILE A 169 3.42 -24.27 26.33
N SER A 170 2.59 -25.30 26.35
CA SER A 170 2.69 -26.47 25.48
C SER A 170 1.39 -26.67 24.72
N LYS A 171 1.44 -26.85 23.42
CA LYS A 171 0.26 -27.08 22.57
C LYS A 171 0.58 -28.06 21.44
N SER A 172 -0.30 -29.06 21.30
CA SER A 172 -0.24 -30.06 20.24
C SER A 172 -1.59 -30.16 19.53
N PHE A 173 -1.57 -30.52 18.26
CA PHE A 173 -2.74 -30.85 17.46
C PHE A 173 -2.56 -32.25 16.87
N GLY A 174 -3.22 -33.27 17.47
CA GLY A 174 -2.97 -34.67 17.19
C GLY A 174 -1.53 -35.02 17.57
N GLU A 175 -0.79 -35.64 16.69
CA GLU A 175 0.61 -36.00 16.88
C GLU A 175 1.59 -34.85 16.68
N LYS A 176 1.14 -33.72 16.09
CA LYS A 176 2.00 -32.57 15.80
C LYS A 176 2.11 -31.66 17.02
N LYS A 177 3.28 -31.65 17.65
CA LYS A 177 3.65 -30.69 18.68
C LYS A 177 3.96 -29.33 18.03
N ILE A 178 3.27 -28.30 18.46
CA ILE A 178 3.38 -26.92 17.92
C ILE A 178 4.23 -26.05 18.84
N LEU A 179 3.97 -26.14 20.14
CA LEU A 179 4.73 -25.44 21.18
C LEU A 179 5.13 -26.45 22.23
N ASP A 180 6.32 -26.32 22.75
CA ASP A 180 6.89 -27.18 23.78
C ASP A 180 7.58 -26.37 24.83
N ASP A 181 7.01 -26.35 26.02
CA ASP A 181 7.53 -25.65 27.20
C ASP A 181 7.99 -24.20 26.91
N PHE A 182 7.17 -23.50 26.12
CA PHE A 182 7.48 -22.13 25.69
C PHE A 182 7.27 -21.15 26.84
N ASN A 183 8.35 -20.40 27.15
CA ASN A 183 8.34 -19.38 28.20
C ASN A 183 8.75 -18.04 27.60
N TYR A 184 7.94 -17.00 27.82
CA TYR A 184 8.25 -15.65 27.34
C TYR A 184 7.53 -14.57 28.15
N ILE A 185 8.20 -13.43 28.36
CA ILE A 185 7.62 -12.26 29.03
C ILE A 185 7.62 -11.09 28.03
N VAL A 186 6.46 -10.58 27.70
CA VAL A 186 6.30 -9.39 26.88
C VAL A 186 6.40 -8.17 27.79
N LEU A 187 7.33 -7.28 27.47
CA LEU A 187 7.55 -6.05 28.21
C LEU A 187 6.74 -4.89 27.61
N ARG A 188 6.52 -3.86 28.43
CA ARG A 188 5.90 -2.61 27.99
C ARG A 188 6.67 -2.01 26.80
N ASN A 189 5.97 -1.49 25.78
CA ASN A 189 6.51 -0.88 24.57
C ASN A 189 7.32 -1.84 23.69
N GLN A 190 7.32 -3.14 23.95
CA GLN A 190 7.93 -4.13 23.10
C GLN A 190 7.05 -4.37 21.87
N ARG A 191 7.66 -4.39 20.69
CA ARG A 191 7.05 -4.78 19.42
C ARG A 191 7.64 -6.12 19.02
N LEU A 192 6.81 -7.19 19.07
CA LEU A 192 7.26 -8.56 18.83
C LEU A 192 6.81 -9.03 17.44
N GLY A 193 7.76 -9.33 16.57
CA GLY A 193 7.52 -9.96 15.27
C GLY A 193 7.59 -11.49 15.39
N ILE A 194 6.54 -12.21 14.94
CA ILE A 194 6.50 -13.66 14.93
C ILE A 194 6.62 -14.13 13.47
N ILE A 195 7.75 -14.77 13.14
CA ILE A 195 8.06 -15.27 11.81
C ILE A 195 8.12 -16.81 11.79
N GLY A 196 7.97 -17.40 10.62
CA GLY A 196 8.07 -18.84 10.41
C GLY A 196 7.18 -19.32 9.26
N PRO A 197 7.38 -20.56 8.78
CA PRO A 197 6.62 -21.12 7.67
C PRO A 197 5.13 -21.27 8.01
N ASN A 198 4.29 -21.48 6.98
CA ASN A 198 2.88 -21.68 7.19
C ASN A 198 2.60 -23.02 7.90
N GLY A 199 1.74 -22.97 8.93
CA GLY A 199 1.43 -24.13 9.76
C GLY A 199 2.44 -24.42 10.88
N CYS A 200 3.41 -23.52 11.14
CA CYS A 200 4.34 -23.65 12.27
C CYS A 200 3.73 -23.28 13.63
N GLY A 201 2.55 -22.62 13.67
CA GLY A 201 1.87 -22.30 14.93
C GLY A 201 1.76 -20.81 15.27
N LYS A 202 2.13 -19.91 14.37
CA LYS A 202 2.04 -18.45 14.61
C LYS A 202 0.66 -17.99 15.12
N SER A 203 -0.39 -18.35 14.40
CA SER A 203 -1.77 -18.03 14.80
C SER A 203 -2.22 -18.76 16.05
N THR A 204 -1.65 -19.92 16.35
CA THR A 204 -1.91 -20.68 17.58
C THR A 204 -1.35 -19.93 18.78
N LEU A 205 -0.11 -19.43 18.67
CA LEU A 205 0.52 -18.63 19.73
C LEU A 205 -0.29 -17.37 20.03
N ILE A 206 -0.72 -16.63 18.99
CA ILE A 206 -1.57 -15.43 19.16
C ILE A 206 -2.88 -15.79 19.88
N LYS A 207 -3.55 -16.89 19.50
CA LYS A 207 -4.80 -17.33 20.14
C LYS A 207 -4.62 -17.77 21.60
N ILE A 208 -3.45 -18.32 21.94
CA ILE A 208 -3.11 -18.64 23.32
C ILE A 208 -2.93 -17.35 24.13
N ILE A 209 -2.23 -16.36 23.57
CA ILE A 209 -2.03 -15.06 24.22
C ILE A 209 -3.38 -14.36 24.45
N ASP A 210 -4.31 -14.47 23.51
CA ASP A 210 -5.66 -13.90 23.58
C ASP A 210 -6.65 -14.71 24.44
N GLY A 211 -6.21 -15.86 24.99
CA GLY A 211 -7.03 -16.72 25.85
C GLY A 211 -8.12 -17.47 25.09
N MET A 212 -8.05 -17.59 23.77
CA MET A 212 -9.06 -18.30 22.98
C MET A 212 -8.89 -19.81 22.94
N ILE A 213 -7.71 -20.36 23.27
CA ILE A 213 -7.40 -21.81 23.27
C ILE A 213 -6.36 -22.20 24.31
#